data_454457350a2a50ba538878206407a5f9
#
_entry.id   454457350a2a50ba538878206407a5f9
#
_cell.length_a   1.000
_cell.length_b   1.000
_cell.length_c   1.000
_cell.angle_alpha   90.00
_cell.angle_beta   90.00
_cell.angle_gamma   90.00
#
_symmetry.space_group_name_H-M   'P 1'
#
loop_
_entity.id
_entity.type
_entity.pdbx_description
1 polymer ?
#
loop_
_entity_poly.entity_id
_entity_poly.type
_entity_poly.pdbx_seq_one_letter_code
_entity_poly.pdbx_strand_id
1 'polypeptide(L)'
;MELIEWHTESRGPRDQNEDAVVITDAHVVVIDGATDIGDKRYRGQTPGRFAMEVLSAAVRELPADASADAAIDQLSDALLAAATETGMKADAHVRPTATVACFSVARREVWRVGDAPVRIGAFVSIPHTALDVLASGTRAAYDRAMIALGTPLAEIEHRDPGRDIVLPILRLQTRFQNDPADFAEFGRGAIDGRRVPARFRERWTADPGTEVVLATDGYPTPAPTLAQAEVELAELLARDPLRIDRAAPGTKGRRPGAASFDDRAYVRLRA
;
A
#
# COMPACT_ATOMS: atom_id res chain seq x y z
N MET A 1 20.12 -15.41 1.64
CA MET A 1 19.61 -14.03 1.52
C MET A 1 20.55 -13.08 2.23
N GLU A 2 20.87 -11.95 1.63
CA GLU A 2 21.62 -10.84 2.22
C GLU A 2 20.69 -9.62 2.29
N LEU A 3 20.40 -9.10 3.50
CA LEU A 3 19.71 -7.83 3.64
C LEU A 3 20.69 -6.70 3.36
N ILE A 4 20.36 -5.79 2.43
CA ILE A 4 21.24 -4.69 2.01
C ILE A 4 20.85 -3.40 2.73
N GLU A 5 19.59 -3.00 2.64
CA GLU A 5 19.07 -1.75 3.22
C GLU A 5 17.57 -1.82 3.43
N TRP A 6 17.06 -1.06 4.39
CA TRP A 6 15.63 -0.92 4.61
C TRP A 6 15.30 0.42 5.28
N HIS A 7 14.07 0.88 5.10
CA HIS A 7 13.59 2.12 5.67
C HIS A 7 12.07 2.09 5.85
N THR A 8 11.59 2.77 6.89
CA THR A 8 10.17 3.12 7.04
C THR A 8 10.04 4.54 7.59
N GLU A 9 9.11 5.32 7.05
CA GLU A 9 8.85 6.64 7.56
C GLU A 9 7.38 7.04 7.39
N SER A 10 6.84 7.68 8.43
CA SER A 10 5.49 8.23 8.41
C SER A 10 5.46 9.56 7.66
N ARG A 11 4.39 9.79 6.91
CA ARG A 11 4.07 11.12 6.34
C ARG A 11 3.83 12.19 7.42
N GLY A 12 3.47 11.76 8.62
CA GLY A 12 3.17 12.59 9.78
C GLY A 12 3.89 12.14 11.05
N PRO A 13 3.25 12.18 12.22
CA PRO A 13 3.81 11.66 13.46
C PRO A 13 4.13 10.16 13.34
N ARG A 14 5.28 9.74 13.89
CA ARG A 14 5.77 8.34 13.77
C ARG A 14 4.80 7.30 14.32
N ASP A 15 4.06 7.64 15.35
CA ASP A 15 3.06 6.78 15.98
C ASP A 15 1.79 6.60 15.13
N GLN A 16 1.69 7.30 14.00
CA GLN A 16 0.60 7.18 13.03
C GLN A 16 1.00 6.47 11.74
N ASN A 17 2.25 5.97 11.65
CA ASN A 17 2.70 5.21 10.49
C ASN A 17 1.83 3.96 10.28
N GLU A 18 1.30 3.80 9.08
CA GLU A 18 0.49 2.65 8.67
C GLU A 18 1.30 1.62 7.88
N ASP A 19 2.58 1.94 7.57
CA ASP A 19 3.50 1.09 6.82
C ASP A 19 4.54 0.41 7.70
N ALA A 20 4.98 -0.79 7.31
CA ALA A 20 6.02 -1.53 8.01
C ALA A 20 6.94 -2.31 7.08
N VAL A 21 8.18 -2.51 7.53
CA VAL A 21 9.09 -3.56 7.06
C VAL A 21 9.22 -4.60 8.16
N VAL A 22 8.93 -5.86 7.86
CA VAL A 22 9.13 -6.98 8.77
C VAL A 22 10.21 -7.89 8.20
N ILE A 23 11.26 -8.12 8.99
CA ILE A 23 12.39 -8.96 8.61
C ILE A 23 12.49 -10.10 9.59
N THR A 24 12.49 -11.34 9.08
CA THR A 24 12.76 -12.57 9.81
C THR A 24 13.83 -13.37 9.07
N ASP A 25 14.29 -14.48 9.63
CA ASP A 25 15.22 -15.37 8.94
C ASP A 25 14.60 -16.02 7.69
N ALA A 26 13.26 -16.13 7.64
CA ALA A 26 12.53 -16.82 6.59
C ALA A 26 11.82 -15.91 5.61
N HIS A 27 11.43 -14.70 6.04
CA HIS A 27 10.60 -13.79 5.24
C HIS A 27 11.06 -12.33 5.39
N VAL A 28 11.05 -11.60 4.30
CA VAL A 28 11.19 -10.14 4.28
C VAL A 28 9.93 -9.55 3.66
N VAL A 29 9.23 -8.69 4.38
CA VAL A 29 7.88 -8.25 4.03
C VAL A 29 7.75 -6.74 4.16
N VAL A 30 7.13 -6.10 3.18
CA VAL A 30 6.57 -4.76 3.32
C VAL A 30 5.06 -4.88 3.47
N ILE A 31 4.50 -4.08 4.38
CA ILE A 31 3.07 -4.00 4.66
C ILE A 31 2.66 -2.54 4.54
N ASP A 32 1.64 -2.27 3.75
CA ASP A 32 1.04 -0.97 3.54
C ASP A 32 -0.39 -1.01 4.06
N GLY A 33 -0.62 -0.34 5.16
CA GLY A 33 -1.93 -0.24 5.79
C GLY A 33 -2.81 0.79 5.10
N ALA A 34 -3.95 0.36 4.55
CA ALA A 34 -4.82 1.25 3.78
C ALA A 34 -5.29 2.46 4.59
N THR A 35 -5.02 3.66 4.07
CA THR A 35 -5.42 4.93 4.68
C THR A 35 -6.93 4.97 4.95
N ASP A 36 -7.29 5.26 6.20
CA ASP A 36 -8.70 5.38 6.63
C ASP A 36 -9.41 6.55 5.92
N ILE A 37 -10.60 6.25 5.41
CA ILE A 37 -11.51 7.23 4.79
C ILE A 37 -12.73 7.49 5.69
N GLY A 38 -12.71 6.99 6.94
CA GLY A 38 -13.82 7.04 7.90
C GLY A 38 -13.37 7.25 9.33
N ASP A 39 -14.34 7.16 10.24
CA ASP A 39 -14.12 7.34 11.69
C ASP A 39 -14.00 6.01 12.46
N LYS A 40 -14.00 4.88 11.75
CA LYS A 40 -13.90 3.57 12.38
C LYS A 40 -12.54 3.41 13.06
N ARG A 41 -12.53 2.88 14.28
CA ARG A 41 -11.31 2.57 15.02
C ARG A 41 -11.33 1.12 15.49
N TYR A 42 -10.14 0.51 15.47
CA TYR A 42 -9.87 -0.82 15.96
C TYR A 42 -8.83 -0.71 17.09
N ARG A 43 -9.19 -1.08 18.32
CA ARG A 43 -8.35 -0.85 19.52
C ARG A 43 -7.81 0.60 19.61
N GLY A 44 -8.63 1.58 19.21
CA GLY A 44 -8.26 3.00 19.21
C GLY A 44 -7.40 3.45 18.02
N GLN A 45 -7.01 2.54 17.13
CA GLN A 45 -6.17 2.81 15.95
C GLN A 45 -7.00 2.96 14.68
N THR A 46 -6.40 3.54 13.64
CA THR A 46 -6.96 3.52 12.28
C THR A 46 -7.01 2.08 11.76
N PRO A 47 -7.92 1.75 10.83
CA PRO A 47 -7.99 0.41 10.24
C PRO A 47 -6.68 -0.04 9.59
N GLY A 48 -5.97 0.87 8.87
CA GLY A 48 -4.68 0.56 8.24
C GLY A 48 -3.60 0.23 9.26
N ARG A 49 -3.43 1.08 10.29
CA ARG A 49 -2.45 0.83 11.34
C ARG A 49 -2.75 -0.47 12.10
N PHE A 50 -4.00 -0.72 12.44
CA PHE A 50 -4.39 -1.98 13.08
C PHE A 50 -4.05 -3.19 12.20
N ALA A 51 -4.33 -3.13 10.89
CA ALA A 51 -3.98 -4.19 9.96
C ALA A 51 -2.46 -4.39 9.91
N MET A 52 -1.68 -3.32 9.75
CA MET A 52 -0.23 -3.37 9.71
C MET A 52 0.36 -4.03 10.95
N GLU A 53 -0.10 -3.67 12.16
CA GLU A 53 0.41 -4.25 13.41
C GLU A 53 0.06 -5.73 13.55
N VAL A 54 -1.19 -6.12 13.25
CA VAL A 54 -1.62 -7.53 13.29
C VAL A 54 -0.84 -8.36 12.28
N LEU A 55 -0.69 -7.88 11.06
CA LEU A 55 0.03 -8.58 10.01
C LEU A 55 1.54 -8.65 10.31
N SER A 56 2.13 -7.60 10.87
CA SER A 56 3.52 -7.62 11.33
C SER A 56 3.80 -8.70 12.37
N ALA A 57 2.86 -8.93 13.29
CA ALA A 57 2.94 -10.01 14.25
C ALA A 57 2.76 -11.38 13.56
N ALA A 58 1.76 -11.52 12.68
CA ALA A 58 1.45 -12.77 11.99
C ALA A 58 2.58 -13.23 11.04
N VAL A 59 3.29 -12.29 10.40
CA VAL A 59 4.47 -12.61 9.55
C VAL A 59 5.56 -13.34 10.35
N ARG A 60 5.76 -13.00 11.63
CA ARG A 60 6.78 -13.62 12.49
C ARG A 60 6.46 -15.08 12.84
N GLU A 61 5.19 -15.45 12.71
CA GLU A 61 4.67 -16.79 12.99
C GLU A 61 4.48 -17.63 11.71
N LEU A 62 4.82 -17.11 10.54
CA LEU A 62 4.75 -17.87 9.30
C LEU A 62 5.77 -19.02 9.29
N PRO A 63 5.37 -20.25 8.91
CA PRO A 63 6.32 -21.33 8.67
C PRO A 63 7.38 -20.93 7.65
N ALA A 64 8.63 -21.27 7.89
CA ALA A 64 9.75 -20.85 7.04
C ALA A 64 9.61 -21.27 5.58
N ASP A 65 8.94 -22.40 5.32
CA ASP A 65 8.70 -22.97 4.01
C ASP A 65 7.26 -22.76 3.50
N ALA A 66 6.49 -21.87 4.15
CA ALA A 66 5.12 -21.59 3.72
C ALA A 66 5.06 -21.21 2.24
N SER A 67 4.11 -21.78 1.50
CA SER A 67 3.83 -21.30 0.15
C SER A 67 3.17 -19.93 0.19
N ALA A 68 3.26 -19.17 -0.91
CA ALA A 68 2.56 -17.89 -1.02
C ALA A 68 1.07 -18.01 -0.65
N ASP A 69 0.40 -19.04 -1.16
CA ASP A 69 -1.03 -19.26 -0.87
C ASP A 69 -1.28 -19.51 0.62
N ALA A 70 -0.47 -20.38 1.26
CA ALA A 70 -0.61 -20.66 2.69
C ALA A 70 -0.32 -19.41 3.55
N ALA A 71 0.72 -18.67 3.21
CA ALA A 71 1.07 -17.42 3.90
C ALA A 71 -0.05 -16.37 3.79
N ILE A 72 -0.57 -16.15 2.59
CA ILE A 72 -1.68 -15.21 2.34
C ILE A 72 -2.93 -15.60 3.12
N ASP A 73 -3.26 -16.90 3.14
CA ASP A 73 -4.40 -17.41 3.88
C ASP A 73 -4.22 -17.23 5.39
N GLN A 74 -3.04 -17.56 5.93
CA GLN A 74 -2.73 -17.40 7.35
C GLN A 74 -2.77 -15.92 7.78
N LEU A 75 -2.24 -15.01 6.97
CA LEU A 75 -2.32 -13.57 7.23
C LEU A 75 -3.76 -13.07 7.23
N SER A 76 -4.59 -13.55 6.28
CA SER A 76 -6.01 -13.20 6.21
C SER A 76 -6.77 -13.70 7.44
N ASP A 77 -6.52 -14.94 7.87
CA ASP A 77 -7.15 -15.54 9.04
C ASP A 77 -6.73 -14.80 10.34
N ALA A 78 -5.47 -14.43 10.47
CA ALA A 78 -4.97 -13.67 11.61
C ALA A 78 -5.64 -12.30 11.72
N LEU A 79 -5.77 -11.59 10.60
CA LEU A 79 -6.44 -10.29 10.58
C LEU A 79 -7.93 -10.42 10.87
N LEU A 80 -8.60 -11.44 10.34
CA LEU A 80 -10.01 -11.72 10.63
C LEU A 80 -10.23 -11.98 12.12
N ALA A 81 -9.41 -12.85 12.71
CA ALA A 81 -9.50 -13.18 14.14
C ALA A 81 -9.34 -11.93 15.01
N ALA A 82 -8.26 -11.18 14.81
CA ALA A 82 -7.99 -9.96 15.57
C ALA A 82 -9.08 -8.89 15.41
N ALA A 83 -9.60 -8.69 14.19
CA ALA A 83 -10.67 -7.74 13.94
C ALA A 83 -12.01 -8.19 14.58
N THR A 84 -12.30 -9.49 14.57
CA THR A 84 -13.51 -10.05 15.22
C THR A 84 -13.47 -9.84 16.73
N GLU A 85 -12.33 -9.99 17.38
CA GLU A 85 -12.15 -9.68 18.81
C GLU A 85 -12.48 -8.22 19.15
N THR A 86 -12.36 -7.30 18.20
CA THR A 86 -12.77 -5.90 18.39
C THR A 86 -14.25 -5.65 18.13
N GLY A 87 -15.03 -6.70 17.88
CA GLY A 87 -16.45 -6.62 17.55
C GLY A 87 -16.77 -6.32 16.09
N MET A 88 -15.81 -6.54 15.17
CA MET A 88 -16.09 -6.46 13.74
C MET A 88 -17.08 -7.54 13.33
N LYS A 89 -18.15 -7.13 12.62
CA LYS A 89 -19.13 -8.06 12.05
C LYS A 89 -18.60 -8.66 10.73
N ALA A 90 -19.05 -9.86 10.41
CA ALA A 90 -18.65 -10.56 9.19
C ALA A 90 -18.99 -9.80 7.90
N ASP A 91 -20.12 -9.07 7.91
CA ASP A 91 -20.63 -8.25 6.80
C ASP A 91 -20.13 -6.79 6.83
N ALA A 92 -19.18 -6.46 7.71
CA ALA A 92 -18.65 -5.11 7.81
C ALA A 92 -18.07 -4.64 6.47
N HIS A 93 -18.50 -3.46 6.01
CA HIS A 93 -17.99 -2.84 4.77
C HIS A 93 -16.67 -2.11 5.00
N VAL A 94 -16.46 -1.54 6.19
CA VAL A 94 -15.19 -0.93 6.60
C VAL A 94 -14.42 -1.96 7.40
N ARG A 95 -13.33 -2.45 6.82
CA ARG A 95 -12.48 -3.50 7.38
C ARG A 95 -11.05 -3.00 7.53
N PRO A 96 -10.30 -3.49 8.54
CA PRO A 96 -8.85 -3.31 8.53
C PRO A 96 -8.31 -3.95 7.26
N THR A 97 -7.46 -3.23 6.55
CA THR A 97 -6.99 -3.63 5.23
C THR A 97 -5.53 -3.26 5.08
N ALA A 98 -4.75 -4.13 4.45
CA ALA A 98 -3.39 -3.83 4.02
C ALA A 98 -3.08 -4.49 2.69
N THR A 99 -2.10 -3.94 1.97
CA THR A 99 -1.41 -4.58 0.87
C THR A 99 -0.06 -5.10 1.34
N VAL A 100 0.44 -6.16 0.72
CA VAL A 100 1.63 -6.87 1.20
C VAL A 100 2.47 -7.33 0.02
N ALA A 101 3.78 -7.09 0.08
CA ALA A 101 4.76 -7.78 -0.76
C ALA A 101 5.77 -8.50 0.14
N CYS A 102 6.11 -9.73 -0.21
CA CYS A 102 6.97 -10.61 0.57
C CYS A 102 8.01 -11.30 -0.31
N PHE A 103 9.23 -11.42 0.20
CA PHE A 103 10.23 -12.36 -0.26
C PHE A 103 10.33 -13.53 0.71
N SER A 104 10.10 -14.76 0.22
CA SER A 104 10.30 -16.02 0.96
C SER A 104 11.70 -16.56 0.68
N VAL A 105 12.52 -16.68 1.72
CA VAL A 105 13.92 -17.14 1.63
C VAL A 105 13.99 -18.60 1.18
N ALA A 106 13.23 -19.48 1.80
CA ALA A 106 13.26 -20.92 1.52
C ALA A 106 12.80 -21.23 0.08
N ARG A 107 11.87 -20.45 -0.45
CA ARG A 107 11.32 -20.65 -1.80
C ARG A 107 12.00 -19.80 -2.87
N ARG A 108 12.76 -18.79 -2.47
CA ARG A 108 13.29 -17.76 -3.38
C ARG A 108 12.18 -17.19 -4.26
N GLU A 109 11.07 -16.87 -3.62
CA GLU A 109 9.85 -16.42 -4.27
C GLU A 109 9.46 -15.05 -3.73
N VAL A 110 9.16 -14.12 -4.62
CA VAL A 110 8.46 -12.88 -4.31
C VAL A 110 6.98 -13.12 -4.56
N TRP A 111 6.14 -12.76 -3.60
CA TRP A 111 4.70 -12.74 -3.82
C TRP A 111 4.09 -11.42 -3.32
N ARG A 112 2.93 -11.10 -3.88
CA ARG A 112 2.23 -9.86 -3.58
C ARG A 112 0.72 -10.05 -3.55
N VAL A 113 0.08 -9.29 -2.66
CA VAL A 113 -1.37 -9.02 -2.66
C VAL A 113 -1.57 -7.51 -2.58
N GLY A 114 -2.20 -6.93 -3.60
CA GLY A 114 -2.46 -5.48 -3.67
C GLY A 114 -1.42 -4.73 -4.51
N ASP A 115 -1.17 -3.48 -4.17
CA ASP A 115 -0.50 -2.50 -5.01
C ASP A 115 0.95 -2.15 -4.58
N ALA A 116 1.52 -2.89 -3.63
CA ALA A 116 2.92 -2.71 -3.23
C ALA A 116 3.88 -2.90 -4.43
N PRO A 117 4.68 -1.89 -4.82
CA PRO A 117 5.62 -2.01 -5.92
C PRO A 117 6.75 -3.01 -5.62
N VAL A 118 7.17 -3.76 -6.65
CA VAL A 118 8.28 -4.71 -6.55
C VAL A 118 9.26 -4.57 -7.70
N ARG A 119 10.54 -4.82 -7.42
CA ARG A 119 11.62 -4.97 -8.41
C ARG A 119 12.34 -6.30 -8.16
N ILE A 120 12.61 -7.05 -9.21
CA ILE A 120 13.38 -8.32 -9.19
C ILE A 120 14.39 -8.24 -10.32
N GLY A 121 15.63 -7.86 -10.01
CA GLY A 121 16.63 -7.52 -11.02
C GLY A 121 16.15 -6.39 -11.94
N ALA A 122 16.03 -6.68 -13.24
CA ALA A 122 15.52 -5.73 -14.24
C ALA A 122 13.98 -5.67 -14.32
N PHE A 123 13.28 -6.67 -13.81
CA PHE A 123 11.80 -6.68 -13.79
C PHE A 123 11.28 -5.70 -12.75
N VAL A 124 10.29 -4.88 -13.14
CA VAL A 124 9.61 -3.92 -12.27
C VAL A 124 8.11 -4.08 -12.45
N SER A 125 7.39 -4.15 -11.34
CA SER A 125 5.93 -4.16 -11.32
C SER A 125 5.42 -3.06 -10.38
N ILE A 126 4.67 -2.11 -10.93
CA ILE A 126 3.99 -1.02 -10.22
C ILE A 126 2.52 -1.13 -10.59
N PRO A 127 1.70 -1.78 -9.77
CA PRO A 127 0.29 -1.97 -10.08
C PRO A 127 -0.51 -0.70 -9.85
N HIS A 128 -1.53 -0.51 -10.69
CA HIS A 128 -2.53 0.53 -10.54
C HIS A 128 -3.91 -0.10 -10.74
N THR A 129 -4.84 0.14 -9.82
CA THR A 129 -6.21 -0.30 -10.04
C THR A 129 -6.94 0.67 -10.98
N ALA A 130 -7.93 0.17 -11.74
CA ALA A 130 -8.74 1.03 -12.60
C ALA A 130 -9.45 2.12 -11.80
N LEU A 131 -9.83 1.81 -10.55
CA LEU A 131 -10.48 2.76 -9.66
C LEU A 131 -9.53 3.88 -9.21
N ASP A 132 -8.27 3.54 -8.91
CA ASP A 132 -7.25 4.54 -8.53
C ASP A 132 -6.93 5.47 -9.70
N VAL A 133 -6.81 4.92 -10.91
CA VAL A 133 -6.60 5.70 -12.14
C VAL A 133 -7.77 6.66 -12.38
N LEU A 134 -9.01 6.20 -12.25
CA LEU A 134 -10.20 7.03 -12.39
C LEU A 134 -10.23 8.12 -11.32
N ALA A 135 -10.05 7.76 -10.06
CA ALA A 135 -10.15 8.69 -8.94
C ALA A 135 -9.03 9.74 -8.98
N SER A 136 -7.78 9.33 -9.21
CA SER A 136 -6.64 10.24 -9.28
C SER A 136 -6.74 11.20 -10.46
N GLY A 137 -7.16 10.71 -11.63
CA GLY A 137 -7.39 11.53 -12.81
C GLY A 137 -8.50 12.57 -12.61
N THR A 138 -9.62 12.15 -12.02
CA THR A 138 -10.76 13.04 -11.70
C THR A 138 -10.37 14.11 -10.70
N ARG A 139 -9.72 13.72 -9.58
CA ARG A 139 -9.19 14.64 -8.57
C ARG A 139 -8.27 15.67 -9.18
N ALA A 140 -7.26 15.22 -9.92
CA ALA A 140 -6.28 16.10 -10.54
C ALA A 140 -6.90 17.05 -11.58
N ALA A 141 -7.88 16.59 -12.35
CA ALA A 141 -8.58 17.44 -13.30
C ALA A 141 -9.36 18.55 -12.58
N TYR A 142 -10.07 18.22 -11.51
CA TYR A 142 -10.82 19.17 -10.71
C TYR A 142 -9.91 20.24 -10.08
N ASP A 143 -8.85 19.82 -9.36
CA ASP A 143 -7.95 20.74 -8.68
C ASP A 143 -7.24 21.68 -9.69
N ARG A 144 -6.80 21.17 -10.83
CA ARG A 144 -6.24 22.02 -11.90
C ARG A 144 -7.24 23.00 -12.46
N ALA A 145 -8.52 22.61 -12.61
CA ALA A 145 -9.56 23.53 -13.06
C ALA A 145 -9.79 24.65 -12.05
N MET A 146 -9.81 24.33 -10.74
CA MET A 146 -9.92 25.34 -9.67
C MET A 146 -8.76 26.32 -9.69
N ILE A 147 -7.52 25.84 -9.85
CA ILE A 147 -6.32 26.68 -9.98
C ILE A 147 -6.44 27.58 -11.22
N ALA A 148 -6.85 27.04 -12.36
CA ALA A 148 -7.03 27.81 -13.59
C ALA A 148 -8.12 28.89 -13.47
N LEU A 149 -9.11 28.70 -12.61
CA LEU A 149 -10.15 29.68 -12.26
C LEU A 149 -9.73 30.67 -11.18
N GLY A 150 -8.48 30.61 -10.70
CA GLY A 150 -7.90 31.58 -9.77
C GLY A 150 -7.91 31.17 -8.30
N THR A 151 -8.29 29.93 -7.97
CA THR A 151 -8.15 29.44 -6.59
C THR A 151 -6.67 29.36 -6.21
N PRO A 152 -6.25 29.96 -5.09
CA PRO A 152 -4.85 29.93 -4.67
C PRO A 152 -4.36 28.51 -4.43
N LEU A 153 -3.12 28.20 -4.84
CA LEU A 153 -2.51 26.89 -4.67
C LEU A 153 -2.51 26.44 -3.19
N ALA A 154 -2.22 27.38 -2.27
CA ALA A 154 -2.25 27.11 -0.84
C ALA A 154 -3.63 26.68 -0.31
N GLU A 155 -4.71 27.17 -0.91
CA GLU A 155 -6.07 26.73 -0.56
C GLU A 155 -6.33 25.31 -1.03
N ILE A 156 -5.90 24.96 -2.26
CA ILE A 156 -5.99 23.60 -2.78
C ILE A 156 -5.17 22.64 -1.90
N GLU A 157 -3.94 23.01 -1.54
CA GLU A 157 -3.07 22.22 -0.67
C GLU A 157 -3.70 21.95 0.72
N HIS A 158 -4.39 22.94 1.27
CA HIS A 158 -5.02 22.83 2.59
C HIS A 158 -6.30 22.01 2.58
N ARG A 159 -7.17 22.17 1.58
CA ARG A 159 -8.53 21.62 1.54
C ARG A 159 -8.64 20.37 0.67
N ASP A 160 -7.83 20.25 -0.39
CA ASP A 160 -7.89 19.18 -1.39
C ASP A 160 -9.33 18.94 -1.92
N PRO A 161 -9.97 19.94 -2.54
CA PRO A 161 -11.37 19.83 -2.95
C PRO A 161 -11.61 18.74 -3.99
N GLY A 162 -10.60 18.44 -4.82
CA GLY A 162 -10.66 17.32 -5.75
C GLY A 162 -10.75 15.97 -5.04
N ARG A 163 -10.13 15.82 -3.85
CA ARG A 163 -10.28 14.62 -3.04
C ARG A 163 -11.71 14.46 -2.52
N ASP A 164 -12.37 15.54 -2.11
CA ASP A 164 -13.76 15.49 -1.65
C ASP A 164 -14.69 14.96 -2.75
N ILE A 165 -14.44 15.31 -4.02
CA ILE A 165 -15.19 14.80 -5.18
C ILE A 165 -15.04 13.28 -5.34
N VAL A 166 -13.84 12.73 -5.11
CA VAL A 166 -13.55 11.29 -5.33
C VAL A 166 -13.72 10.42 -4.10
N LEU A 167 -13.85 10.99 -2.89
CA LEU A 167 -14.07 10.24 -1.67
C LEU A 167 -15.24 9.24 -1.73
N PRO A 168 -16.41 9.56 -2.30
CA PRO A 168 -17.50 8.59 -2.45
C PRO A 168 -17.09 7.37 -3.27
N ILE A 169 -16.28 7.57 -4.32
CA ILE A 169 -15.76 6.49 -5.17
C ILE A 169 -14.75 5.65 -4.39
N LEU A 170 -13.80 6.30 -3.70
CA LEU A 170 -12.79 5.61 -2.91
C LEU A 170 -13.41 4.79 -1.77
N ARG A 171 -14.51 5.25 -1.17
CA ARG A 171 -15.26 4.48 -0.16
C ARG A 171 -15.89 3.19 -0.71
N LEU A 172 -16.19 3.14 -2.00
CA LEU A 172 -16.70 1.92 -2.64
C LEU A 172 -15.60 0.88 -2.87
N GLN A 173 -14.34 1.26 -2.80
CA GLN A 173 -13.18 0.38 -3.05
C GLN A 173 -13.23 -0.90 -2.23
N THR A 174 -13.65 -0.80 -0.96
CA THR A 174 -13.75 -1.96 -0.05
C THR A 174 -14.77 -3.01 -0.50
N ARG A 175 -15.74 -2.63 -1.34
CA ARG A 175 -16.73 -3.56 -1.92
C ARG A 175 -16.16 -4.39 -3.06
N PHE A 176 -15.14 -3.87 -3.75
CA PHE A 176 -14.48 -4.54 -4.87
C PHE A 176 -13.25 -5.33 -4.42
N GLN A 177 -12.82 -5.16 -3.16
CA GLN A 177 -11.71 -5.92 -2.59
C GLN A 177 -12.10 -7.40 -2.44
N ASN A 178 -11.24 -8.28 -2.94
CA ASN A 178 -11.41 -9.73 -2.82
C ASN A 178 -12.77 -10.26 -3.31
N ASP A 179 -13.47 -9.49 -4.14
CA ASP A 179 -14.74 -9.93 -4.69
C ASP A 179 -14.50 -10.96 -5.81
N PRO A 180 -15.04 -12.20 -5.70
CA PRO A 180 -14.94 -13.22 -6.74
C PRO A 180 -15.83 -12.91 -7.96
N ALA A 181 -16.87 -12.09 -7.81
CA ALA A 181 -17.87 -11.83 -8.85
C ALA A 181 -17.54 -10.61 -9.74
N ASP A 182 -18.15 -10.52 -10.79
CA ASP A 182 -18.36 -9.71 -11.99
C ASP A 182 -17.84 -8.27 -12.11
N PHE A 183 -17.25 -7.65 -11.09
CA PHE A 183 -16.61 -6.34 -11.22
C PHE A 183 -15.10 -6.46 -11.46
N ALA A 184 -14.71 -7.33 -12.39
CA ALA A 184 -13.32 -7.63 -12.70
C ALA A 184 -12.47 -6.39 -12.99
N GLU A 185 -13.08 -5.34 -13.55
CA GLU A 185 -12.43 -4.08 -13.89
C GLU A 185 -11.99 -3.29 -12.63
N PHE A 186 -12.80 -3.30 -11.56
CA PHE A 186 -12.53 -2.55 -10.32
C PHE A 186 -12.03 -3.44 -9.18
N GLY A 187 -11.94 -4.76 -9.43
CA GLY A 187 -11.49 -5.73 -8.45
C GLY A 187 -10.02 -5.55 -8.08
N ARG A 188 -9.72 -5.65 -6.79
CA ARG A 188 -8.35 -5.62 -6.25
C ARG A 188 -8.16 -6.65 -5.16
N GLY A 189 -6.94 -7.15 -5.03
CA GLY A 189 -6.55 -7.96 -3.88
C GLY A 189 -6.16 -7.09 -2.70
N ALA A 190 -6.48 -7.55 -1.48
CA ALA A 190 -6.00 -6.95 -0.25
C ALA A 190 -6.08 -8.00 0.87
N ILE A 191 -5.26 -7.87 1.91
CA ILE A 191 -5.42 -8.63 3.15
C ILE A 191 -6.41 -7.86 4.02
N ASP A 192 -7.65 -8.34 4.11
CA ASP A 192 -8.75 -7.69 4.83
C ASP A 192 -9.58 -8.67 5.69
N GLY A 193 -9.01 -9.85 5.93
CA GLY A 193 -9.66 -10.93 6.67
C GLY A 193 -10.64 -11.77 5.83
N ARG A 194 -10.82 -11.46 4.53
CA ARG A 194 -11.51 -12.32 3.57
C ARG A 194 -10.51 -13.15 2.78
N ARG A 195 -10.98 -14.23 2.16
CA ARG A 195 -10.15 -15.02 1.25
C ARG A 195 -9.73 -14.16 0.06
N VAL A 196 -8.45 -14.12 -0.24
CA VAL A 196 -7.93 -13.45 -1.44
C VAL A 196 -8.11 -14.39 -2.63
N PRO A 197 -8.84 -14.01 -3.69
CA PRO A 197 -8.96 -14.83 -4.91
C PRO A 197 -7.61 -15.06 -5.60
N ALA A 198 -7.42 -16.23 -6.23
CA ALA A 198 -6.16 -16.61 -6.86
C ALA A 198 -5.66 -15.58 -7.90
N ARG A 199 -6.57 -14.91 -8.62
CA ARG A 199 -6.23 -13.87 -9.61
C ARG A 199 -5.55 -12.63 -9.01
N PHE A 200 -5.61 -12.44 -7.70
CA PHE A 200 -5.00 -11.33 -6.98
C PHE A 200 -3.76 -11.76 -6.16
N ARG A 201 -3.31 -13.00 -6.32
CA ARG A 201 -2.11 -13.54 -5.70
C ARG A 201 -1.01 -13.60 -6.75
N GLU A 202 -0.21 -12.58 -6.83
CA GLU A 202 0.91 -12.52 -7.78
C GLU A 202 2.15 -13.15 -7.19
N ARG A 203 2.96 -13.81 -8.03
CA ARG A 203 4.21 -14.45 -7.60
C ARG A 203 5.25 -14.51 -8.70
N TRP A 204 6.52 -14.41 -8.31
CA TRP A 204 7.68 -14.46 -9.17
C TRP A 204 8.82 -15.18 -8.46
N THR A 205 9.67 -15.86 -9.21
CA THR A 205 10.91 -16.45 -8.67
C THR A 205 12.03 -15.40 -8.71
N ALA A 206 12.92 -15.44 -7.71
CA ALA A 206 14.15 -14.68 -7.69
C ALA A 206 15.33 -15.65 -7.72
N ASP A 207 16.12 -15.62 -8.80
CA ASP A 207 17.31 -16.45 -8.92
C ASP A 207 18.37 -16.07 -7.86
N PRO A 208 19.22 -17.01 -7.44
CA PRO A 208 20.30 -16.72 -6.50
C PRO A 208 21.15 -15.52 -6.95
N GLY A 209 21.40 -14.60 -6.04
CA GLY A 209 22.17 -13.39 -6.31
C GLY A 209 21.39 -12.24 -6.94
N THR A 210 20.11 -12.45 -7.32
CA THR A 210 19.25 -11.37 -7.84
C THR A 210 18.92 -10.38 -6.72
N GLU A 211 19.02 -9.09 -7.02
CA GLU A 211 18.55 -8.05 -6.11
C GLU A 211 17.03 -7.90 -6.21
N VAL A 212 16.40 -7.84 -5.05
CA VAL A 212 14.96 -7.67 -4.88
C VAL A 212 14.71 -6.41 -4.09
N VAL A 213 13.78 -5.59 -4.57
CA VAL A 213 13.24 -4.44 -3.84
C VAL A 213 11.75 -4.67 -3.65
N LEU A 214 11.30 -4.50 -2.41
CA LEU A 214 9.90 -4.40 -2.06
C LEU A 214 9.67 -3.00 -1.49
N ALA A 215 8.60 -2.33 -1.91
CA ALA A 215 8.26 -1.01 -1.42
C ALA A 215 6.73 -0.86 -1.25
N THR A 216 6.30 0.15 -0.49
CA THR A 216 4.91 0.61 -0.46
C THR A 216 4.72 1.74 -1.47
N ASP A 217 3.47 2.11 -1.77
CA ASP A 217 3.12 3.12 -2.77
C ASP A 217 3.46 4.57 -2.36
N GLY A 218 3.95 4.76 -1.13
CA GLY A 218 4.57 6.00 -0.68
C GLY A 218 5.84 6.37 -1.45
N TYR A 219 6.48 5.40 -2.13
CA TYR A 219 7.51 5.66 -3.12
C TYR A 219 6.93 5.62 -4.53
N PRO A 220 7.31 6.58 -5.42
CA PRO A 220 6.80 6.61 -6.80
C PRO A 220 7.22 5.39 -7.61
N THR A 221 8.38 4.81 -7.31
CA THR A 221 8.90 3.60 -7.95
C THR A 221 9.66 2.73 -6.94
N PRO A 222 9.80 1.41 -7.15
CA PRO A 222 10.73 0.58 -6.41
C PRO A 222 12.15 0.79 -6.98
N ALA A 223 12.73 1.96 -6.74
CA ALA A 223 14.04 2.33 -7.24
C ALA A 223 15.14 1.32 -6.82
N PRO A 224 16.24 1.16 -7.57
CA PRO A 224 17.27 0.14 -7.27
C PRO A 224 17.97 0.34 -5.92
N THR A 225 17.98 1.55 -5.37
CA THR A 225 18.54 1.87 -4.05
C THR A 225 17.63 2.79 -3.26
N LEU A 226 17.68 2.72 -1.93
CA LEU A 226 16.94 3.62 -1.05
C LEU A 226 17.29 5.08 -1.32
N ALA A 227 18.58 5.39 -1.50
CA ALA A 227 19.00 6.74 -1.81
C ALA A 227 18.34 7.29 -3.09
N GLN A 228 18.21 6.45 -4.13
CA GLN A 228 17.51 6.84 -5.37
C GLN A 228 16.00 6.98 -5.13
N ALA A 229 15.38 6.10 -4.36
CA ALA A 229 13.96 6.19 -4.03
C ALA A 229 13.62 7.50 -3.31
N GLU A 230 14.45 7.90 -2.35
CA GLU A 230 14.29 9.19 -1.64
C GLU A 230 14.52 10.40 -2.56
N VAL A 231 15.49 10.35 -3.48
CA VAL A 231 15.71 11.40 -4.47
C VAL A 231 14.49 11.53 -5.40
N GLU A 232 14.01 10.42 -5.96
CA GLU A 232 12.84 10.41 -6.85
C GLU A 232 11.58 10.96 -6.15
N LEU A 233 11.38 10.60 -4.87
CA LEU A 233 10.28 11.15 -4.05
C LEU A 233 10.45 12.65 -3.80
N ALA A 234 11.66 13.10 -3.43
CA ALA A 234 11.93 14.52 -3.19
C ALA A 234 11.72 15.36 -4.46
N GLU A 235 12.19 14.89 -5.62
CA GLU A 235 11.97 15.54 -6.91
C GLU A 235 10.49 15.61 -7.30
N LEU A 236 9.74 14.51 -7.06
CA LEU A 236 8.30 14.49 -7.28
C LEU A 236 7.59 15.52 -6.41
N LEU A 237 7.88 15.55 -5.10
CA LEU A 237 7.27 16.50 -4.15
C LEU A 237 7.66 17.95 -4.41
N ALA A 238 8.87 18.22 -4.92
CA ALA A 238 9.29 19.56 -5.31
C ALA A 238 8.56 20.05 -6.57
N ARG A 239 8.33 19.15 -7.53
CA ARG A 239 7.67 19.50 -8.80
C ARG A 239 6.14 19.52 -8.67
N ASP A 240 5.56 18.54 -7.99
CA ASP A 240 4.12 18.33 -7.89
C ASP A 240 3.71 17.87 -6.48
N PRO A 241 3.77 18.77 -5.47
CA PRO A 241 3.40 18.40 -4.10
C PRO A 241 1.93 17.99 -3.97
N LEU A 242 1.08 18.46 -4.85
CA LEU A 242 -0.34 18.13 -4.87
C LEU A 242 -0.65 16.81 -5.58
N ARG A 243 0.32 16.22 -6.29
CA ARG A 243 0.07 15.00 -7.08
C ARG A 243 -1.08 15.19 -8.08
N ILE A 244 -1.07 16.30 -8.81
CA ILE A 244 -2.09 16.65 -9.83
C ILE A 244 -1.53 16.74 -11.25
N ASP A 245 -0.26 16.36 -11.46
CA ASP A 245 0.32 16.23 -12.79
C ASP A 245 -0.46 15.19 -13.61
N ARG A 246 -0.66 15.48 -14.92
CA ARG A 246 -1.37 14.58 -15.84
C ARG A 246 -0.70 13.24 -16.02
N ALA A 247 0.63 13.21 -15.94
CA ALA A 247 1.41 12.00 -16.18
C ALA A 247 1.34 10.99 -15.04
N ALA A 248 1.21 11.46 -13.79
CA ALA A 248 1.20 10.60 -12.59
C ALA A 248 0.36 11.18 -11.46
N PRO A 249 -0.96 11.36 -11.67
CA PRO A 249 -1.83 11.91 -10.63
C PRO A 249 -1.94 10.95 -9.46
N GLY A 250 -2.11 11.49 -8.25
CA GLY A 250 -2.39 10.71 -7.04
C GLY A 250 -3.81 10.90 -6.53
N THR A 251 -4.31 9.94 -5.77
CA THR A 251 -5.61 10.07 -5.08
C THR A 251 -5.55 11.05 -3.90
N LYS A 252 -4.36 11.44 -3.47
CA LYS A 252 -4.08 12.43 -2.42
C LYS A 252 -2.78 13.16 -2.75
N GLY A 253 -2.64 14.40 -2.29
CA GLY A 253 -1.42 15.19 -2.32
C GLY A 253 -0.75 15.27 -0.95
N ARG A 254 0.41 15.93 -0.90
CA ARG A 254 1.08 16.26 0.36
C ARG A 254 0.27 17.34 1.09
N ARG A 255 -0.04 17.11 2.35
CA ARG A 255 -0.69 18.11 3.20
C ARG A 255 0.33 19.09 3.77
N PRO A 256 -0.08 20.34 4.11
CA PRO A 256 0.79 21.29 4.78
C PRO A 256 1.42 20.71 6.06
N GLY A 257 2.74 20.81 6.18
CA GLY A 257 3.49 20.27 7.31
C GLY A 257 3.79 18.78 7.27
N ALA A 258 3.26 18.03 6.31
CA ALA A 258 3.61 16.63 6.12
C ALA A 258 4.94 16.47 5.37
N ALA A 259 5.70 15.43 5.73
CA ALA A 259 6.95 15.10 5.06
C ALA A 259 6.72 14.54 3.65
N SER A 260 5.61 13.80 3.44
CA SER A 260 5.25 13.18 2.17
C SER A 260 3.73 13.18 1.97
N PHE A 261 3.28 12.70 0.81
CA PHE A 261 1.85 12.46 0.52
C PHE A 261 1.34 11.18 1.18
N ASP A 262 2.24 10.22 1.47
CA ASP A 262 1.93 8.95 2.14
C ASP A 262 3.01 8.52 3.11
N ASP A 263 2.69 7.55 3.98
CA ASP A 263 3.64 6.73 4.70
C ASP A 263 4.47 5.95 3.68
N ARG A 264 5.66 5.49 4.03
CA ARG A 264 6.52 4.76 3.10
C ARG A 264 7.36 3.70 3.77
N ALA A 265 7.48 2.56 3.11
CA ALA A 265 8.36 1.47 3.47
C ALA A 265 9.15 0.99 2.25
N TYR A 266 10.40 0.60 2.47
CA TYR A 266 11.33 0.15 1.45
C TYR A 266 12.24 -0.92 2.03
N VAL A 267 12.52 -1.98 1.29
CA VAL A 267 13.55 -2.95 1.63
C VAL A 267 14.22 -3.47 0.38
N ARG A 268 15.56 -3.57 0.41
CA ARG A 268 16.38 -4.17 -0.63
C ARG A 268 17.18 -5.32 -0.06
N LEU A 269 17.19 -6.41 -0.78
CA LEU A 269 17.91 -7.63 -0.42
C LEU A 269 18.51 -8.29 -1.64
N ARG A 270 19.41 -9.24 -1.42
CA ARG A 270 19.92 -10.17 -2.45
C ARG A 270 19.46 -11.59 -2.11
N ALA A 271 18.75 -12.23 -3.09
CA ALA A 271 18.17 -13.55 -2.97
C ALA A 271 19.20 -14.68 -2.84
#